data_f5a7421413ae949eb7abeaac5e641cfa
#
_entry.id   f5a7421413ae949eb7abeaac5e641cfa
#
_cell.length_a   1.000
_cell.length_b   1.000
_cell.length_c   1.000
_cell.angle_alpha   90.00
_cell.angle_beta   90.00
_cell.angle_gamma   90.00
#
_symmetry.space_group_name_H-M   'P 1'
#
loop_
_entity.id
_entity.type
_entity.pdbx_description
1 polymer ?
#
loop_
_entity_poly.entity_id
_entity_poly.type
_entity_poly.pdbx_seq_one_letter_code
_entity_poly.pdbx_strand_id
1 'polypeptide(L)'
;MSVTGERMQIRRKELGISADTLAEYLGVSRSTVFRYENGDIEKVPANLLSDIAKFLKTSESFLMGWEDSYESTITNIYQIERKRFPLLGEIACGEPKYTKEDRESYIMAGTDIKADFCLKAKGDSMINARICDGDIVFIRKQDIVDNGEIAAVVVNNESEATLKMFYYYAEKSIVILKAANPDYEDMIFTNEELDNFHVLGKAVAFQSDAK
;
A
#
# COMPACT_ATOMS: atom_id res chain seq x y z
N MET A 1 13.60 -2.44 43.77
CA MET A 1 12.64 -2.87 42.70
C MET A 1 13.44 -2.95 41.42
N SER A 2 13.29 -4.00 40.60
CA SER A 2 13.95 -4.06 39.31
C SER A 2 13.19 -3.18 38.32
N VAL A 3 13.88 -2.57 37.34
CA VAL A 3 13.23 -1.75 36.30
C VAL A 3 12.13 -2.53 35.60
N THR A 4 12.39 -3.80 35.27
CA THR A 4 11.41 -4.68 34.64
C THR A 4 10.17 -4.89 35.50
N GLY A 5 10.34 -5.13 36.80
CA GLY A 5 9.21 -5.37 37.70
C GLY A 5 8.36 -4.11 37.90
N GLU A 6 9.00 -2.96 38.05
CA GLU A 6 8.30 -1.67 38.16
C GLU A 6 7.47 -1.34 36.93
N ARG A 7 8.06 -1.46 35.75
CA ARG A 7 7.36 -1.20 34.47
C ARG A 7 6.24 -2.20 34.19
N MET A 8 6.43 -3.46 34.56
CA MET A 8 5.40 -4.49 34.51
C MET A 8 4.21 -4.13 35.40
N GLN A 9 4.46 -3.71 36.65
CA GLN A 9 3.41 -3.32 37.59
C GLN A 9 2.64 -2.10 37.12
N ILE A 10 3.35 -1.06 36.67
CA ILE A 10 2.74 0.18 36.16
C ILE A 10 1.82 -0.17 34.99
N ARG A 11 2.34 -0.88 34.00
CA ARG A 11 1.59 -1.21 32.79
C ARG A 11 0.35 -2.07 33.06
N ARG A 12 0.49 -3.06 33.95
CA ARG A 12 -0.65 -3.88 34.37
C ARG A 12 -1.75 -3.06 35.03
N LYS A 13 -1.39 -2.11 35.91
CA LYS A 13 -2.35 -1.22 36.57
C LYS A 13 -3.02 -0.28 35.60
N GLU A 14 -2.28 0.31 34.64
CA GLU A 14 -2.84 1.19 33.59
C GLU A 14 -3.89 0.48 32.75
N LEU A 15 -3.68 -0.81 32.44
CA LEU A 15 -4.61 -1.64 31.71
C LEU A 15 -5.76 -2.19 32.57
N GLY A 16 -5.80 -1.91 33.87
CA GLY A 16 -6.81 -2.44 34.79
C GLY A 16 -6.73 -3.96 34.99
N ILE A 17 -5.59 -4.58 34.68
CA ILE A 17 -5.40 -6.04 34.76
C ILE A 17 -5.05 -6.42 36.19
N SER A 18 -5.72 -7.44 36.75
CA SER A 18 -5.39 -7.97 38.07
C SER A 18 -4.12 -8.83 38.03
N ALA A 19 -3.42 -8.97 39.14
CA ALA A 19 -2.29 -9.89 39.25
C ALA A 19 -2.70 -11.37 39.07
N ASP A 20 -3.95 -11.71 39.41
CA ASP A 20 -4.50 -13.02 39.19
C ASP A 20 -4.69 -13.33 37.71
N THR A 21 -5.25 -12.38 36.95
CA THR A 21 -5.45 -12.51 35.51
C THR A 21 -4.12 -12.67 34.77
N LEU A 22 -3.09 -11.90 35.16
CA LEU A 22 -1.76 -12.03 34.58
C LEU A 22 -1.12 -13.36 34.94
N ALA A 23 -1.28 -13.83 36.20
CA ALA A 23 -0.77 -15.10 36.67
C ALA A 23 -1.38 -16.28 35.88
N GLU A 24 -2.69 -16.26 35.68
CA GLU A 24 -3.43 -17.25 34.90
C GLU A 24 -2.92 -17.31 33.44
N TYR A 25 -2.76 -16.18 32.81
CA TYR A 25 -2.23 -16.11 31.42
C TYR A 25 -0.81 -16.69 31.32
N LEU A 26 0.06 -16.38 32.30
CA LEU A 26 1.45 -16.83 32.29
C LEU A 26 1.63 -18.27 32.83
N GLY A 27 0.58 -18.91 33.33
CA GLY A 27 0.66 -20.24 33.93
C GLY A 27 1.48 -20.27 35.22
N VAL A 28 1.53 -19.15 35.95
CA VAL A 28 2.28 -19.03 37.22
C VAL A 28 1.36 -18.70 38.41
N SER A 29 1.88 -18.74 39.62
CA SER A 29 1.11 -18.31 40.78
C SER A 29 1.04 -16.78 40.89
N ARG A 30 -0.03 -16.25 41.51
CA ARG A 30 -0.16 -14.82 41.83
C ARG A 30 1.06 -14.30 42.62
N SER A 31 1.56 -15.09 43.57
CA SER A 31 2.76 -14.75 44.35
C SER A 31 4.00 -14.60 43.47
N THR A 32 4.11 -15.38 42.41
CA THR A 32 5.21 -15.27 41.45
C THR A 32 5.13 -13.95 40.68
N VAL A 33 3.93 -13.50 40.27
CA VAL A 33 3.74 -12.20 39.63
C VAL A 33 4.22 -11.07 40.55
N PHE A 34 3.80 -11.08 41.82
CA PHE A 34 4.25 -10.08 42.79
C PHE A 34 5.76 -10.10 43.02
N ARG A 35 6.39 -11.29 43.04
CA ARG A 35 7.85 -11.42 43.17
C ARG A 35 8.59 -10.82 41.97
N TYR A 36 8.05 -10.93 40.76
CA TYR A 36 8.60 -10.22 39.61
C TYR A 36 8.41 -8.70 39.73
N GLU A 37 7.20 -8.24 40.08
CA GLU A 37 6.89 -6.84 40.21
C GLU A 37 7.72 -6.14 41.31
N ASN A 38 7.93 -6.80 42.44
CA ASN A 38 8.72 -6.28 43.56
C ASN A 38 10.24 -6.39 43.34
N GLY A 39 10.68 -7.16 42.35
CA GLY A 39 12.09 -7.41 42.08
C GLY A 39 12.72 -8.48 42.96
N ASP A 40 11.92 -9.28 43.67
CA ASP A 40 12.41 -10.41 44.46
C ASP A 40 12.99 -11.51 43.55
N ILE A 41 12.60 -11.53 42.29
CA ILE A 41 13.18 -12.31 41.21
C ILE A 41 13.80 -11.34 40.20
N GLU A 42 15.14 -11.25 40.22
CA GLU A 42 15.88 -10.27 39.40
C GLU A 42 15.81 -10.56 37.92
N LYS A 43 15.70 -11.84 37.51
CA LYS A 43 15.69 -12.22 36.07
C LYS A 43 14.40 -12.91 35.70
N VAL A 44 13.62 -12.24 34.86
CA VAL A 44 12.47 -12.86 34.19
C VAL A 44 13.01 -13.70 33.01
N PRO A 45 12.62 -14.99 32.89
CA PRO A 45 13.01 -15.79 31.73
C PRO A 45 12.59 -15.15 30.43
N ALA A 46 13.42 -15.23 29.36
CA ALA A 46 13.18 -14.52 28.11
C ALA A 46 11.84 -14.90 27.43
N ASN A 47 11.47 -16.18 27.48
CA ASN A 47 10.18 -16.64 26.99
C ASN A 47 9.01 -16.01 27.76
N LEU A 48 9.13 -15.92 29.08
CA LEU A 48 8.11 -15.32 29.93
C LEU A 48 8.04 -13.81 29.75
N LEU A 49 9.17 -13.13 29.51
CA LEU A 49 9.23 -11.70 29.24
C LEU A 49 8.47 -11.34 27.95
N SER A 50 8.62 -12.16 26.91
CA SER A 50 7.88 -11.99 25.65
C SER A 50 6.37 -12.13 25.86
N ASP A 51 5.94 -13.12 26.64
CA ASP A 51 4.51 -13.34 26.93
C ASP A 51 3.94 -12.21 27.80
N ILE A 52 4.71 -11.72 28.77
CA ILE A 52 4.34 -10.54 29.57
C ILE A 52 4.19 -9.31 28.68
N ALA A 53 5.15 -9.05 27.79
CA ALA A 53 5.12 -7.90 26.90
C ALA A 53 3.88 -7.93 25.99
N LYS A 54 3.56 -9.08 25.39
CA LYS A 54 2.35 -9.28 24.58
C LYS A 54 1.08 -9.03 25.36
N PHE A 55 0.96 -9.62 26.54
CA PHE A 55 -0.24 -9.51 27.37
C PHE A 55 -0.47 -8.08 27.88
N LEU A 56 0.60 -7.40 28.25
CA LEU A 56 0.56 -6.01 28.72
C LEU A 56 0.57 -4.98 27.58
N LYS A 57 0.51 -5.42 26.33
CA LYS A 57 0.51 -4.56 25.13
C LYS A 57 1.68 -3.56 25.17
N THR A 58 2.88 -4.07 25.30
CA THR A 58 4.12 -3.30 25.38
C THR A 58 5.27 -4.05 24.70
N SER A 59 6.46 -3.44 24.60
CA SER A 59 7.66 -4.08 24.07
C SER A 59 8.50 -4.71 25.20
N GLU A 60 9.28 -5.73 24.84
CA GLU A 60 10.30 -6.30 25.75
C GLU A 60 11.35 -5.23 26.10
N SER A 61 11.73 -4.39 25.13
CA SER A 61 12.68 -3.30 25.29
C SER A 61 12.21 -2.28 26.33
N PHE A 62 10.92 -1.95 26.32
CA PHE A 62 10.33 -1.10 27.34
C PHE A 62 10.37 -1.76 28.72
N LEU A 63 9.96 -3.01 28.84
CA LEU A 63 10.00 -3.73 30.13
C LEU A 63 11.43 -3.82 30.67
N MET A 64 12.42 -4.00 29.81
CA MET A 64 13.84 -4.07 30.18
C MET A 64 14.47 -2.70 30.51
N GLY A 65 13.76 -1.60 30.24
CA GLY A 65 14.26 -0.25 30.49
C GLY A 65 15.17 0.30 29.41
N TRP A 66 15.18 -0.28 28.22
CA TRP A 66 15.97 0.18 27.09
C TRP A 66 15.26 1.30 26.30
N GLU A 67 13.95 1.40 26.45
CA GLU A 67 13.10 2.45 25.86
C GLU A 67 12.29 3.11 26.96
N ASP A 68 12.13 4.44 26.90
CA ASP A 68 11.41 5.19 27.91
C ASP A 68 9.91 5.32 27.66
N SER A 69 9.48 5.08 26.42
CA SER A 69 8.07 5.05 26.01
C SER A 69 7.69 3.67 25.54
N TYR A 70 6.54 3.16 26.02
CA TYR A 70 5.87 2.10 25.27
C TYR A 70 5.00 2.81 24.24
N GLU A 71 5.36 2.73 22.98
CA GLU A 71 4.37 2.92 21.96
C GLU A 71 3.38 1.76 22.13
N SER A 72 2.12 2.10 22.40
CA SER A 72 1.05 1.12 22.26
C SER A 72 1.23 0.51 20.89
N THR A 73 1.59 -0.77 20.83
CA THR A 73 1.66 -1.48 19.56
C THR A 73 0.25 -1.39 19.00
N ILE A 74 0.03 -0.44 18.10
CA ILE A 74 -1.23 -0.34 17.37
C ILE A 74 -1.27 -1.64 16.59
N THR A 75 -2.01 -2.62 17.12
CA THR A 75 -2.03 -4.00 16.60
C THR A 75 -2.65 -4.11 15.21
N ASN A 76 -3.15 -3.01 14.67
CA ASN A 76 -3.65 -2.88 13.31
C ASN A 76 -2.68 -2.14 12.36
N ILE A 77 -1.45 -1.83 12.78
CA ILE A 77 -0.39 -1.42 11.86
C ILE A 77 0.24 -2.68 11.28
N TYR A 78 -0.13 -2.99 10.07
CA TYR A 78 0.59 -3.96 9.26
C TYR A 78 1.81 -3.28 8.67
N GLN A 79 2.99 -3.89 8.79
CA GLN A 79 4.14 -3.46 8.00
C GLN A 79 3.83 -3.77 6.54
N ILE A 80 3.60 -2.70 5.77
CA ILE A 80 3.40 -2.83 4.33
C ILE A 80 4.79 -2.94 3.71
N GLU A 81 5.10 -4.10 3.16
CA GLU A 81 6.25 -4.24 2.28
C GLU A 81 6.05 -3.32 1.07
N ARG A 82 7.07 -2.53 0.74
CA ARG A 82 7.01 -1.56 -0.35
C ARG A 82 7.87 -2.01 -1.52
N LYS A 83 7.34 -1.80 -2.72
CA LYS A 83 8.04 -2.00 -4.00
C LYS A 83 8.20 -0.67 -4.71
N ARG A 84 9.27 -0.53 -5.49
CA ARG A 84 9.52 0.62 -6.38
C ARG A 84 8.88 0.35 -7.73
N PHE A 85 8.09 1.30 -8.21
CA PHE A 85 7.51 1.28 -9.54
C PHE A 85 8.10 2.43 -10.35
N PRO A 86 8.66 2.17 -11.55
CA PRO A 86 9.16 3.25 -12.39
C PRO A 86 8.01 4.15 -12.83
N LEU A 87 8.20 5.47 -12.68
CA LEU A 87 7.29 6.49 -13.20
C LEU A 87 7.72 6.83 -14.63
N LEU A 88 6.86 6.59 -15.60
CA LEU A 88 7.12 6.89 -16.99
C LEU A 88 6.54 8.28 -17.33
N GLY A 89 7.38 9.18 -17.86
CA GLY A 89 6.99 10.54 -18.24
C GLY A 89 6.53 10.66 -19.69
N GLU A 90 7.34 10.16 -20.62
CA GLU A 90 7.08 10.22 -22.05
C GLU A 90 7.13 8.85 -22.71
N ILE A 91 6.30 8.64 -23.72
CA ILE A 91 6.25 7.43 -24.52
C ILE A 91 6.50 7.81 -25.98
N ALA A 92 7.53 7.23 -26.58
CA ALA A 92 7.81 7.44 -27.98
C ALA A 92 7.58 6.15 -28.77
N CYS A 93 6.79 6.24 -29.84
CA CYS A 93 6.49 5.13 -30.77
C CYS A 93 5.88 3.90 -30.10
N GLY A 94 5.01 4.07 -29.09
CA GLY A 94 4.35 2.95 -28.41
C GLY A 94 5.22 2.16 -27.42
N GLU A 95 6.52 2.46 -27.33
CA GLU A 95 7.39 1.89 -26.33
C GLU A 95 7.75 2.92 -25.24
N PRO A 96 7.67 2.55 -23.96
CA PRO A 96 8.10 3.42 -22.88
C PRO A 96 9.58 3.75 -23.03
N LYS A 97 9.89 5.03 -23.26
CA LYS A 97 11.28 5.49 -23.23
C LYS A 97 11.58 6.14 -21.90
N TYR A 98 12.60 5.62 -21.23
CA TYR A 98 13.21 6.31 -20.11
C TYR A 98 14.09 7.44 -20.65
N THR A 99 13.70 8.68 -20.44
CA THR A 99 14.64 9.79 -20.65
C THR A 99 15.72 9.73 -19.59
N LYS A 100 16.92 10.25 -19.86
CA LYS A 100 18.04 10.19 -18.88
C LYS A 100 17.73 10.95 -17.60
N GLU A 101 16.83 11.92 -17.67
CA GLU A 101 16.36 12.71 -16.52
C GLU A 101 15.28 12.01 -15.71
N ASP A 102 14.45 11.13 -16.33
CA ASP A 102 13.37 10.39 -15.67
C ASP A 102 13.81 9.07 -15.04
N ARG A 103 15.05 8.65 -15.22
CA ARG A 103 15.58 7.38 -14.68
C ARG A 103 15.61 7.27 -13.17
N GLU A 104 15.37 8.37 -12.45
CA GLU A 104 15.37 8.40 -10.99
C GLU A 104 13.98 8.58 -10.37
N SER A 105 12.93 8.71 -11.17
CA SER A 105 11.57 8.84 -10.65
C SER A 105 10.94 7.48 -10.40
N TYR A 106 10.86 7.10 -9.15
CA TYR A 106 10.18 5.89 -8.69
C TYR A 106 9.09 6.25 -7.68
N ILE A 107 7.98 5.56 -7.78
CA ILE A 107 6.90 5.63 -6.79
C ILE A 107 6.99 4.40 -5.87
N MET A 108 6.92 4.64 -4.57
CA MET A 108 6.89 3.58 -3.57
C MET A 108 5.44 3.22 -3.23
N ALA A 109 5.05 1.97 -3.45
CA ALA A 109 3.72 1.48 -3.10
C ALA A 109 3.79 0.04 -2.54
N GLY A 110 2.67 -0.47 -2.05
CA GLY A 110 2.58 -1.82 -1.49
C GLY A 110 2.92 -2.92 -2.50
N THR A 111 3.47 -4.02 -2.02
CA THR A 111 3.83 -5.20 -2.84
C THR A 111 2.62 -5.97 -3.35
N ASP A 112 1.44 -5.72 -2.80
CA ASP A 112 0.14 -6.24 -3.24
C ASP A 112 -0.30 -5.67 -4.59
N ILE A 113 0.21 -4.47 -4.96
CA ILE A 113 -0.04 -3.86 -6.28
C ILE A 113 0.76 -4.61 -7.34
N LYS A 114 0.04 -5.36 -8.18
CA LYS A 114 0.64 -6.12 -9.29
C LYS A 114 0.68 -5.25 -10.55
N ALA A 115 1.58 -4.31 -10.57
CA ALA A 115 1.87 -3.43 -11.69
C ALA A 115 3.34 -3.54 -12.11
N ASP A 116 3.64 -3.05 -13.31
CA ASP A 116 4.99 -3.03 -13.88
C ASP A 116 5.59 -1.63 -13.90
N PHE A 117 4.74 -0.61 -14.07
CA PHE A 117 5.11 0.80 -14.06
C PHE A 117 3.94 1.68 -13.59
N CYS A 118 4.16 2.97 -13.46
CA CYS A 118 3.10 3.93 -13.21
C CYS A 118 3.20 5.15 -14.13
N LEU A 119 2.07 5.82 -14.29
CA LEU A 119 1.90 7.05 -15.04
C LEU A 119 1.30 8.12 -14.11
N LYS A 120 1.63 9.37 -14.37
CA LYS A 120 0.94 10.49 -13.74
C LYS A 120 -0.25 10.89 -14.59
N ALA A 121 -1.45 10.84 -14.02
CA ALA A 121 -2.66 11.28 -14.68
C ALA A 121 -2.61 12.79 -14.95
N LYS A 122 -3.14 13.21 -16.11
CA LYS A 122 -3.16 14.58 -16.55
C LYS A 122 -4.57 14.94 -17.03
N GLY A 123 -5.09 16.03 -16.48
CA GLY A 123 -6.46 16.49 -16.77
C GLY A 123 -7.52 15.70 -15.99
N ASP A 124 -8.77 15.86 -16.40
CA ASP A 124 -9.97 15.38 -15.71
C ASP A 124 -10.81 14.39 -16.52
N SER A 125 -10.28 13.87 -17.62
CA SER A 125 -11.00 12.95 -18.52
C SER A 125 -11.46 11.66 -17.83
N MET A 126 -10.90 11.31 -16.68
CA MET A 126 -11.20 10.10 -15.91
C MET A 126 -11.80 10.39 -14.51
N ILE A 127 -12.32 11.60 -14.29
CA ILE A 127 -12.79 12.06 -12.98
C ILE A 127 -13.91 11.20 -12.42
N ASN A 128 -14.85 10.72 -13.24
CA ASN A 128 -15.94 9.84 -12.80
C ASN A 128 -15.45 8.40 -12.49
N ALA A 129 -14.24 8.06 -12.89
CA ALA A 129 -13.53 6.86 -12.43
C ALA A 129 -12.68 7.12 -11.18
N ARG A 130 -12.84 8.31 -10.56
CA ARG A 130 -12.10 8.79 -9.38
C ARG A 130 -10.60 8.98 -9.62
N ILE A 131 -10.15 9.06 -10.86
CA ILE A 131 -8.77 9.40 -11.21
C ILE A 131 -8.75 10.89 -11.56
N CYS A 132 -8.04 11.66 -10.75
CA CYS A 132 -7.93 13.10 -10.84
C CYS A 132 -6.58 13.53 -11.45
N ASP A 133 -6.49 14.79 -11.83
CA ASP A 133 -5.23 15.38 -12.28
C ASP A 133 -4.15 15.27 -11.19
N GLY A 134 -2.98 14.77 -11.58
CA GLY A 134 -1.84 14.56 -10.69
C GLY A 134 -1.78 13.19 -10.02
N ASP A 135 -2.84 12.38 -10.08
CA ASP A 135 -2.84 11.04 -9.49
C ASP A 135 -1.80 10.13 -10.13
N ILE A 136 -1.23 9.23 -9.33
CA ILE A 136 -0.32 8.20 -9.81
C ILE A 136 -1.12 6.93 -10.12
N VAL A 137 -1.13 6.51 -11.37
CA VAL A 137 -1.86 5.33 -11.84
C VAL A 137 -0.89 4.19 -12.11
N PHE A 138 -1.11 3.05 -11.47
CA PHE A 138 -0.28 1.84 -11.58
C PHE A 138 -0.78 0.97 -12.73
N ILE A 139 0.09 0.65 -13.65
CA ILE A 139 -0.21 -0.04 -14.90
C ILE A 139 0.43 -1.43 -14.89
N ARG A 140 -0.36 -2.46 -15.16
CA ARG A 140 0.12 -3.78 -15.49
C ARG A 140 0.28 -3.90 -17.00
N LYS A 141 1.49 -4.17 -17.48
CA LYS A 141 1.81 -4.31 -18.91
C LYS A 141 1.05 -5.48 -19.51
N GLN A 142 0.22 -5.23 -20.48
CA GLN A 142 -0.50 -6.22 -21.27
C GLN A 142 -1.05 -5.59 -22.54
N ASP A 143 -1.12 -6.39 -23.61
CA ASP A 143 -1.57 -5.90 -24.92
C ASP A 143 -3.10 -5.95 -25.08
N ILE A 144 -3.79 -6.66 -24.21
CA ILE A 144 -5.24 -6.86 -24.23
C ILE A 144 -5.83 -6.43 -22.90
N VAL A 145 -6.89 -5.64 -22.96
CA VAL A 145 -7.66 -5.16 -21.81
C VAL A 145 -9.13 -5.52 -22.04
N ASP A 146 -9.80 -5.99 -20.99
CA ASP A 146 -11.21 -6.39 -21.11
C ASP A 146 -12.12 -5.17 -21.22
N ASN A 147 -13.30 -5.38 -21.86
CA ASN A 147 -14.29 -4.33 -22.06
C ASN A 147 -14.74 -3.72 -20.73
N GLY A 148 -14.73 -2.37 -20.65
CA GLY A 148 -15.10 -1.61 -19.46
C GLY A 148 -13.95 -1.40 -18.47
N GLU A 149 -12.75 -1.92 -18.74
CA GLU A 149 -11.59 -1.65 -17.90
C GLU A 149 -10.83 -0.41 -18.37
N ILE A 150 -10.03 0.16 -17.49
CA ILE A 150 -9.22 1.35 -17.79
C ILE A 150 -7.89 0.89 -18.38
N ALA A 151 -7.62 1.33 -19.61
CA ALA A 151 -6.38 1.10 -20.32
C ALA A 151 -5.52 2.36 -20.36
N ALA A 152 -4.22 2.19 -20.25
CA ALA A 152 -3.24 3.17 -20.69
C ALA A 152 -2.96 2.92 -22.17
N VAL A 153 -3.23 3.90 -23.00
CA VAL A 153 -3.10 3.80 -24.46
C VAL A 153 -2.32 4.99 -25.03
N VAL A 154 -1.60 4.75 -26.12
CA VAL A 154 -1.01 5.78 -26.97
C VAL A 154 -1.83 5.87 -28.23
N VAL A 155 -2.21 7.07 -28.64
CA VAL A 155 -3.04 7.32 -29.82
C VAL A 155 -2.23 8.12 -30.85
N ASN A 156 -2.37 7.78 -32.12
CA ASN A 156 -1.75 8.49 -33.25
C ASN A 156 -0.22 8.69 -33.12
N ASN A 157 0.48 7.76 -32.50
CA ASN A 157 1.92 7.86 -32.20
C ASN A 157 2.31 9.12 -31.39
N GLU A 158 1.38 9.63 -30.58
CA GLU A 158 1.70 10.69 -29.61
C GLU A 158 2.79 10.24 -28.65
N SER A 159 3.50 11.20 -28.07
CA SER A 159 4.56 10.91 -27.10
C SER A 159 4.02 10.68 -25.68
N GLU A 160 2.76 10.95 -25.43
CA GLU A 160 2.11 10.80 -24.12
C GLU A 160 1.05 9.69 -24.15
N ALA A 161 0.98 8.92 -23.07
CA ALA A 161 -0.11 7.98 -22.87
C ALA A 161 -1.34 8.68 -22.33
N THR A 162 -2.52 8.22 -22.74
CA THR A 162 -3.81 8.64 -22.17
C THR A 162 -4.49 7.47 -21.47
N LEU A 163 -5.30 7.76 -20.45
CA LEU A 163 -6.15 6.78 -19.77
C LEU A 163 -7.56 6.86 -20.34
N LYS A 164 -8.10 5.71 -20.73
CA LYS A 164 -9.48 5.61 -21.24
C LYS A 164 -10.11 4.29 -20.80
N MET A 165 -11.42 4.27 -20.68
CA MET A 165 -12.17 3.02 -20.59
C MET A 165 -12.15 2.35 -21.96
N PHE A 166 -11.71 1.10 -22.02
CA PHE A 166 -11.50 0.35 -23.26
C PHE A 166 -12.71 -0.51 -23.58
N TYR A 167 -13.15 -0.50 -24.84
CA TYR A 167 -14.19 -1.37 -25.37
C TYR A 167 -13.79 -1.86 -26.75
N TYR A 168 -13.80 -3.18 -26.95
CA TYR A 168 -13.56 -3.79 -28.24
C TYR A 168 -14.74 -4.66 -28.67
N TYR A 169 -15.24 -4.44 -29.87
CA TYR A 169 -16.32 -5.16 -30.49
C TYR A 169 -15.78 -5.92 -31.70
N ALA A 170 -15.33 -7.17 -31.49
CA ALA A 170 -14.66 -7.98 -32.48
C ALA A 170 -15.49 -8.22 -33.75
N GLU A 171 -16.81 -8.44 -33.62
CA GLU A 171 -17.72 -8.66 -34.78
C GLU A 171 -17.81 -7.45 -35.72
N LYS A 172 -17.52 -6.28 -35.22
CA LYS A 172 -17.59 -5.01 -35.97
C LYS A 172 -16.21 -4.44 -36.27
N SER A 173 -15.14 -5.03 -35.75
CA SER A 173 -13.78 -4.46 -35.80
C SER A 173 -13.74 -3.00 -35.33
N ILE A 174 -14.39 -2.72 -34.19
CA ILE A 174 -14.49 -1.38 -33.61
C ILE A 174 -13.86 -1.39 -32.22
N VAL A 175 -12.99 -0.41 -31.98
CA VAL A 175 -12.51 -0.04 -30.63
C VAL A 175 -13.05 1.31 -30.24
N ILE A 176 -13.55 1.42 -29.03
CA ILE A 176 -13.98 2.68 -28.41
C ILE A 176 -13.12 2.94 -27.19
N LEU A 177 -12.42 4.07 -27.20
CA LEU A 177 -11.68 4.60 -26.06
C LEU A 177 -12.50 5.72 -25.43
N LYS A 178 -13.18 5.41 -24.33
CA LYS A 178 -14.15 6.29 -23.70
C LYS A 178 -13.56 7.03 -22.52
N ALA A 179 -13.76 8.34 -22.43
CA ALA A 179 -13.48 9.10 -21.23
C ALA A 179 -14.51 8.78 -20.13
N ALA A 180 -14.07 8.76 -18.88
CA ALA A 180 -14.96 8.71 -17.73
C ALA A 180 -15.32 10.13 -17.26
N ASN A 181 -15.60 11.01 -18.21
CA ASN A 181 -16.08 12.38 -18.04
C ASN A 181 -16.93 12.71 -19.28
N PRO A 182 -18.22 13.04 -19.13
CA PRO A 182 -19.12 13.32 -20.27
C PRO A 182 -18.76 14.57 -21.06
N ASP A 183 -17.89 15.43 -20.55
CA ASP A 183 -17.41 16.62 -21.25
C ASP A 183 -16.40 16.30 -22.37
N TYR A 184 -15.98 15.03 -22.46
CA TYR A 184 -15.03 14.55 -23.48
C TYR A 184 -15.73 13.59 -24.44
N GLU A 185 -15.41 13.74 -25.72
CA GLU A 185 -15.89 12.86 -26.77
C GLU A 185 -15.20 11.48 -26.73
N ASP A 186 -15.91 10.43 -27.12
CA ASP A 186 -15.37 9.08 -27.26
C ASP A 186 -14.49 9.02 -28.55
N MET A 187 -13.33 8.36 -28.45
CA MET A 187 -12.48 8.10 -29.61
C MET A 187 -12.88 6.73 -30.18
N ILE A 188 -13.27 6.70 -31.45
CA ILE A 188 -13.74 5.48 -32.14
C ILE A 188 -12.75 5.15 -33.26
N PHE A 189 -12.26 3.93 -33.26
CA PHE A 189 -11.32 3.39 -34.24
C PHE A 189 -11.97 2.20 -34.95
N THR A 190 -11.90 2.21 -36.28
CA THR A 190 -12.52 1.16 -37.11
C THR A 190 -11.52 0.64 -38.15
N ASN A 191 -11.55 -0.66 -38.42
CA ASN A 191 -10.75 -1.29 -39.46
C ASN A 191 -9.27 -0.84 -39.52
N GLU A 192 -8.86 -0.09 -40.54
CA GLU A 192 -7.48 0.38 -40.73
C GLU A 192 -7.01 1.37 -39.65
N GLU A 193 -7.95 2.04 -38.96
CA GLU A 193 -7.62 2.96 -37.87
C GLU A 193 -7.20 2.23 -36.57
N LEU A 194 -7.41 0.92 -36.50
CA LEU A 194 -6.99 0.11 -35.34
C LEU A 194 -5.46 0.12 -35.15
N ASP A 195 -4.70 0.41 -36.18
CA ASP A 195 -3.23 0.55 -36.09
C ASP A 195 -2.80 1.92 -35.50
N ASN A 196 -3.74 2.86 -35.32
CA ASN A 196 -3.45 4.19 -34.83
C ASN A 196 -3.40 4.29 -33.29
N PHE A 197 -3.60 3.21 -32.56
CA PHE A 197 -3.43 3.22 -31.12
C PHE A 197 -2.69 1.97 -30.63
N HIS A 198 -2.01 2.10 -29.50
CA HIS A 198 -1.33 1.01 -28.82
C HIS A 198 -1.75 0.94 -27.35
N VAL A 199 -2.13 -0.26 -26.89
CA VAL A 199 -2.40 -0.55 -25.48
C VAL A 199 -1.06 -0.81 -24.78
N LEU A 200 -0.74 0.00 -23.77
CA LEU A 200 0.44 -0.18 -22.94
C LEU A 200 0.16 -1.13 -21.76
N GLY A 201 -1.08 -1.18 -21.32
CA GLY A 201 -1.50 -2.02 -20.22
C GLY A 201 -2.79 -1.57 -19.56
N LYS A 202 -3.17 -2.33 -18.54
CA LYS A 202 -4.36 -2.11 -17.71
C LYS A 202 -4.01 -1.33 -16.46
N ALA A 203 -4.80 -0.33 -16.12
CA ALA A 203 -4.75 0.32 -14.81
C ALA A 203 -5.28 -0.64 -13.73
N VAL A 204 -4.46 -0.91 -12.72
CA VAL A 204 -4.79 -1.86 -11.64
C VAL A 204 -5.00 -1.20 -10.29
N ALA A 205 -4.44 -0.01 -10.08
CA ALA A 205 -4.60 0.80 -8.89
C ALA A 205 -4.27 2.26 -9.20
N PHE A 206 -4.67 3.16 -8.34
CA PHE A 206 -4.18 4.54 -8.36
C PHE A 206 -3.97 5.06 -6.95
N GLN A 207 -3.15 6.08 -6.82
CA GLN A 207 -2.84 6.78 -5.58
C GLN A 207 -3.10 8.26 -5.79
N SER A 208 -3.91 8.86 -4.93
CA SER A 208 -4.23 10.28 -4.89
C SER A 208 -3.65 10.91 -3.64
N ASP A 209 -3.26 12.17 -3.73
CA ASP A 209 -2.97 12.98 -2.57
C ASP A 209 -4.26 13.38 -1.86
N ALA A 210 -4.27 13.31 -0.52
CA ALA A 210 -5.38 13.82 0.26
C ALA A 210 -5.44 15.36 0.11
N LYS A 211 -6.57 15.86 -0.39
CA LYS A 211 -6.82 17.31 -0.51
C LYS A 211 -7.77 17.77 0.58
#